data_907451bfe1c9ddc9850a226030495743
#
_entry.id   907451bfe1c9ddc9850a226030495743
#
_cell.length_a   1.000
_cell.length_b   1.000
_cell.length_c   1.000
_cell.angle_alpha   90.00
_cell.angle_beta   90.00
_cell.angle_gamma   90.00
#
_symmetry.space_group_name_H-M   'P 1'
#
loop_
_entity.id
_entity.type
_entity.pdbx_description
1 polymer ?
#
loop_
_entity_poly.entity_id
_entity_poly.type
_entity_poly.pdbx_seq_one_letter_code
_entity_poly.pdbx_strand_id
1 'polypeptide(L)'
;MYTVDASVWVNAFDQREPGHLVSRQFLEVLRDQALPIIVPNLVLAEVAGAISRTRQAPVQAQAFATALSRLPHVTVRGLDEVCALHALTLAAQHGLRGADAVYAAVAREAGSTLVTLDNEHLTRLVNLITVCTPAVALAALTPPPQLPA
;
A
#
# COMPACT_ATOMS: atom_id res chain seq x y z
N MET A 1 10.91 -4.41 3.84
CA MET A 1 9.58 -4.93 3.44
C MET A 1 8.55 -3.84 3.59
N TYR A 2 7.60 -3.78 2.69
CA TYR A 2 6.55 -2.75 2.66
C TYR A 2 5.17 -3.38 2.58
N THR A 3 4.19 -2.73 3.17
CA THR A 3 2.76 -2.93 2.91
C THR A 3 2.27 -1.70 2.16
N VAL A 4 1.69 -1.88 0.98
CA VAL A 4 1.30 -0.76 0.11
C VAL A 4 -0.21 -0.69 0.03
N ASP A 5 -0.76 0.43 0.49
CA ASP A 5 -2.20 0.70 0.48
C ASP A 5 -2.75 0.86 -0.94
N ALA A 6 -4.03 0.55 -1.13
CA ALA A 6 -4.72 0.69 -2.42
C ALA A 6 -4.61 2.10 -3.01
N SER A 7 -4.60 3.14 -2.17
CA SER A 7 -4.45 4.54 -2.60
C SER A 7 -3.18 4.79 -3.41
N VAL A 8 -2.07 4.14 -3.06
CA VAL A 8 -0.78 4.27 -3.76
C VAL A 8 -0.83 3.59 -5.13
N TRP A 9 -1.40 2.39 -5.20
CA TRP A 9 -1.56 1.66 -6.47
C TRP A 9 -2.45 2.40 -7.45
N VAL A 10 -3.59 2.93 -6.97
CA VAL A 10 -4.52 3.72 -7.79
C VAL A 10 -3.86 5.02 -8.27
N ASN A 11 -3.15 5.72 -7.40
CA ASN A 11 -2.42 6.94 -7.73
C ASN A 11 -1.31 6.68 -8.77
N ALA A 12 -0.59 5.57 -8.64
CA ALA A 12 0.43 5.17 -9.62
C ALA A 12 -0.17 4.78 -10.99
N PHE A 13 -1.42 4.34 -11.03
CA PHE A 13 -2.13 4.03 -12.26
C PHE A 13 -2.65 5.27 -12.99
N ASP A 14 -3.22 6.23 -12.24
CA ASP A 14 -3.89 7.39 -12.82
C ASP A 14 -2.95 8.59 -12.99
N GLN A 15 -2.50 8.82 -14.23
CA GLN A 15 -1.60 9.93 -14.58
C GLN A 15 -2.16 11.33 -14.29
N ARG A 16 -3.46 11.46 -14.05
CA ARG A 16 -4.10 12.74 -13.73
C ARG A 16 -4.08 13.05 -12.24
N GLU A 17 -3.77 12.07 -11.42
CA GLU A 17 -3.74 12.23 -9.97
C GLU A 17 -2.50 13.00 -9.51
N PRO A 18 -2.65 13.96 -8.57
CA PRO A 18 -1.50 14.61 -7.95
C PRO A 18 -0.59 13.56 -7.29
N GLY A 19 0.72 13.69 -7.50
CA GLY A 19 1.70 12.76 -6.93
C GLY A 19 1.86 11.44 -7.69
N HIS A 20 1.16 11.25 -8.83
CA HIS A 20 1.26 10.04 -9.67
C HIS A 20 2.72 9.61 -9.91
N LEU A 21 3.60 10.53 -10.33
CA LEU A 21 4.99 10.23 -10.63
C LEU A 21 5.74 9.69 -9.41
N VAL A 22 5.49 10.22 -8.23
CA VAL A 22 6.15 9.80 -6.98
C VAL A 22 5.71 8.39 -6.58
N SER A 23 4.40 8.12 -6.62
CA SER A 23 3.86 6.79 -6.34
C SER A 23 4.37 5.76 -7.34
N ARG A 24 4.42 6.12 -8.62
CA ARG A 24 4.96 5.26 -9.67
C ARG A 24 6.45 4.97 -9.48
N GLN A 25 7.28 6.00 -9.26
CA GLN A 25 8.71 5.83 -9.00
C GLN A 25 8.98 4.95 -7.77
N PHE A 26 8.21 5.14 -6.70
CA PHE A 26 8.32 4.31 -5.51
C PHE A 26 8.09 2.82 -5.85
N LEU A 27 7.00 2.49 -6.56
CA LEU A 27 6.71 1.12 -6.95
C LEU A 27 7.75 0.55 -7.93
N GLU A 28 8.27 1.37 -8.85
CA GLU A 28 9.35 0.98 -9.76
C GLU A 28 10.63 0.64 -9.01
N VAL A 29 11.03 1.45 -8.01
CA VAL A 29 12.20 1.17 -7.17
C VAL A 29 12.01 -0.13 -6.37
N LEU A 30 10.82 -0.37 -5.81
CA LEU A 30 10.55 -1.64 -5.11
C LEU A 30 10.68 -2.84 -6.05
N ARG A 31 10.18 -2.74 -7.29
CA ARG A 31 10.31 -3.78 -8.30
C ARG A 31 11.76 -4.00 -8.71
N ASP A 32 12.48 -2.94 -9.04
CA ASP A 32 13.84 -3.00 -9.61
C ASP A 32 14.86 -3.51 -8.58
N GLN A 33 14.63 -3.23 -7.30
CA GLN A 33 15.42 -3.73 -6.18
C GLN A 33 14.88 -5.06 -5.59
N ALA A 34 13.82 -5.61 -6.17
CA ALA A 34 13.13 -6.81 -5.68
C ALA A 34 12.77 -6.74 -4.18
N LEU A 35 12.39 -5.56 -3.70
CA LEU A 35 12.02 -5.36 -2.30
C LEU A 35 10.65 -5.95 -2.02
N PRO A 36 10.50 -6.80 -0.98
CA PRO A 36 9.26 -7.51 -0.74
C PRO A 36 8.12 -6.57 -0.36
N ILE A 37 6.98 -6.77 -1.00
CA ILE A 37 5.70 -6.15 -0.67
C ILE A 37 4.75 -7.24 -0.16
N ILE A 38 4.05 -6.98 0.94
CA ILE A 38 2.95 -7.80 1.43
C ILE A 38 1.69 -6.95 1.51
N VAL A 39 0.59 -7.43 0.96
CA VAL A 39 -0.69 -6.72 0.96
C VAL A 39 -1.84 -7.65 1.34
N PRO A 40 -2.89 -7.16 2.01
CA PRO A 40 -4.09 -7.95 2.20
C PRO A 40 -4.80 -8.17 0.85
N ASN A 41 -5.48 -9.31 0.70
CA ASN A 41 -6.20 -9.65 -0.53
C ASN A 41 -7.30 -8.64 -0.89
N LEU A 42 -7.82 -7.90 0.08
CA LEU A 42 -8.80 -6.84 -0.14
C LEU A 42 -8.27 -5.72 -1.06
N VAL A 43 -6.93 -5.52 -1.16
CA VAL A 43 -6.32 -4.52 -2.05
C VAL A 43 -6.79 -4.69 -3.49
N LEU A 44 -7.01 -5.93 -3.93
CA LEU A 44 -7.42 -6.21 -5.31
C LEU A 44 -8.79 -5.63 -5.62
N ALA A 45 -9.75 -5.82 -4.70
CA ALA A 45 -11.10 -5.27 -4.84
C ALA A 45 -11.11 -3.74 -4.70
N GLU A 46 -10.31 -3.19 -3.78
CA GLU A 46 -10.22 -1.74 -3.58
C GLU A 46 -9.62 -1.04 -4.80
N VAL A 47 -8.51 -1.55 -5.35
CA VAL A 47 -7.86 -1.00 -6.54
C VAL A 47 -8.79 -1.11 -7.75
N ALA A 48 -9.36 -2.28 -8.02
CA ALA A 48 -10.27 -2.47 -9.14
C ALA A 48 -11.51 -1.57 -9.01
N GLY A 49 -12.10 -1.48 -7.83
CA GLY A 49 -13.26 -0.65 -7.56
C GLY A 49 -12.97 0.84 -7.71
N ALA A 50 -11.83 1.32 -7.22
CA ALA A 50 -11.44 2.71 -7.33
C ALA A 50 -11.20 3.11 -8.80
N ILE A 51 -10.42 2.34 -9.55
CA ILE A 51 -10.16 2.59 -10.96
C ILE A 51 -11.47 2.55 -11.79
N SER A 52 -12.31 1.55 -11.55
CA SER A 52 -13.58 1.41 -12.27
C SER A 52 -14.49 2.61 -12.05
N ARG A 53 -14.61 3.10 -10.81
CA ARG A 53 -15.44 4.27 -10.48
C ARG A 53 -14.92 5.57 -11.08
N THR A 54 -13.59 5.78 -11.04
CA THR A 54 -13.00 7.04 -11.48
C THR A 54 -12.78 7.12 -12.99
N ARG A 55 -12.55 5.98 -13.63
CA ARG A 55 -12.22 5.90 -15.06
C ARG A 55 -13.33 5.31 -15.92
N GLN A 56 -14.37 4.74 -15.31
CA GLN A 56 -15.43 4.00 -16.02
C GLN A 56 -14.85 2.91 -16.96
N ALA A 57 -13.76 2.27 -16.53
CA ALA A 57 -12.97 1.32 -17.31
C ALA A 57 -12.84 -0.03 -16.57
N PRO A 58 -13.93 -0.81 -16.43
CA PRO A 58 -13.92 -2.03 -15.60
C PRO A 58 -12.95 -3.09 -16.10
N VAL A 59 -12.76 -3.22 -17.41
CA VAL A 59 -11.80 -4.19 -17.98
C VAL A 59 -10.36 -3.82 -17.61
N GLN A 60 -10.00 -2.56 -17.73
CA GLN A 60 -8.65 -2.08 -17.35
C GLN A 60 -8.44 -2.19 -15.84
N ALA A 61 -9.46 -1.88 -15.04
CA ALA A 61 -9.42 -1.99 -13.59
C ALA A 61 -9.13 -3.45 -13.15
N GLN A 62 -9.85 -4.40 -13.72
CA GLN A 62 -9.63 -5.83 -13.45
C GLN A 62 -8.26 -6.30 -13.92
N ALA A 63 -7.82 -5.90 -15.11
CA ALA A 63 -6.52 -6.26 -15.66
C ALA A 63 -5.39 -5.74 -14.76
N PHE A 64 -5.47 -4.49 -14.30
CA PHE A 64 -4.47 -3.89 -13.41
C PHE A 64 -4.41 -4.59 -12.05
N ALA A 65 -5.54 -4.81 -11.40
CA ALA A 65 -5.57 -5.52 -10.11
C ALA A 65 -5.05 -6.96 -10.23
N THR A 66 -5.39 -7.65 -11.34
CA THR A 66 -4.87 -9.00 -11.62
C THR A 66 -3.36 -8.97 -11.84
N ALA A 67 -2.83 -7.99 -12.59
CA ALA A 67 -1.40 -7.85 -12.81
C ALA A 67 -0.64 -7.60 -11.50
N LEU A 68 -1.20 -6.76 -10.61
CA LEU A 68 -0.66 -6.52 -9.27
C LEU A 68 -0.45 -7.84 -8.50
N SER A 69 -1.46 -8.71 -8.49
CA SER A 69 -1.39 -9.99 -7.76
C SER A 69 -0.35 -10.98 -8.30
N ARG A 70 0.17 -10.73 -9.50
CA ARG A 70 1.16 -11.60 -10.18
C ARG A 70 2.58 -11.05 -10.15
N LEU A 71 2.80 -9.88 -9.55
CA LEU A 71 4.13 -9.32 -9.43
C LEU A 71 4.99 -10.22 -8.52
N PRO A 72 6.21 -10.62 -8.94
CA PRO A 72 7.00 -11.63 -8.24
C PRO A 72 7.47 -11.19 -6.84
N HIS A 73 7.55 -9.90 -6.57
CA HIS A 73 7.93 -9.32 -5.29
C HIS A 73 6.72 -8.95 -4.42
N VAL A 74 5.49 -9.23 -4.86
CA VAL A 74 4.24 -8.96 -4.14
C VAL A 74 3.64 -10.25 -3.62
N THR A 75 3.42 -10.31 -2.31
CA THR A 75 2.68 -11.38 -1.65
C THR A 75 1.28 -10.87 -1.30
N VAL A 76 0.27 -11.47 -1.89
CA VAL A 76 -1.14 -11.20 -1.54
C VAL A 76 -1.55 -12.16 -0.43
N ARG A 77 -1.80 -11.61 0.75
CA ARG A 77 -2.16 -12.36 1.95
C ARG A 77 -3.68 -12.42 2.12
N GLY A 78 -4.20 -13.63 2.33
CA GLY A 78 -5.60 -13.83 2.71
C GLY A 78 -5.89 -13.29 4.11
N LEU A 79 -7.13 -12.86 4.34
CA LEU A 79 -7.63 -12.52 5.66
C LEU A 79 -8.02 -13.83 6.37
N ASP A 80 -7.04 -14.46 7.02
CA ASP A 80 -7.27 -15.62 7.87
C ASP A 80 -7.82 -15.22 9.25
N GLU A 81 -8.19 -16.20 10.05
CA GLU A 81 -8.80 -15.98 11.38
C GLU A 81 -7.86 -15.17 12.29
N VAL A 82 -6.56 -15.44 12.28
CA VAL A 82 -5.58 -14.74 13.12
C VAL A 82 -5.49 -13.27 12.74
N CYS A 83 -5.33 -12.99 11.46
CA CYS A 83 -5.29 -11.62 10.96
C CYS A 83 -6.63 -10.89 11.20
N ALA A 84 -7.76 -11.57 11.05
CA ALA A 84 -9.08 -11.00 11.34
C ALA A 84 -9.24 -10.61 12.81
N LEU A 85 -8.79 -11.44 13.75
CA LEU A 85 -8.81 -11.14 15.18
C LEU A 85 -7.88 -9.98 15.55
N HIS A 86 -6.70 -9.90 14.94
CA HIS A 86 -5.81 -8.75 15.11
C HIS A 86 -6.44 -7.46 14.56
N ALA A 87 -7.02 -7.52 13.37
CA ALA A 87 -7.71 -6.37 12.78
C ALA A 87 -8.89 -5.92 13.63
N LEU A 88 -9.69 -6.87 14.15
CA LEU A 88 -10.79 -6.59 15.10
C LEU A 88 -10.28 -5.85 16.33
N THR A 89 -9.19 -6.32 16.92
CA THR A 89 -8.59 -5.70 18.10
C THR A 89 -8.13 -4.28 17.81
N LEU A 90 -7.40 -4.08 16.71
CA LEU A 90 -6.93 -2.75 16.29
C LEU A 90 -8.10 -1.80 16.00
N ALA A 91 -9.12 -2.28 15.29
CA ALA A 91 -10.31 -1.49 14.97
C ALA A 91 -11.03 -1.03 16.25
N ALA A 92 -11.24 -1.94 17.20
CA ALA A 92 -11.94 -1.65 18.44
C ALA A 92 -11.16 -0.68 19.36
N GLN A 93 -9.84 -0.89 19.50
CA GLN A 93 -9.01 -0.10 20.40
C GLN A 93 -8.67 1.30 19.84
N HIS A 94 -8.61 1.46 18.53
CA HIS A 94 -8.14 2.70 17.89
C HIS A 94 -9.18 3.37 17.00
N GLY A 95 -10.42 2.85 16.97
CA GLY A 95 -11.50 3.41 16.16
C GLY A 95 -11.23 3.41 14.67
N LEU A 96 -10.54 2.36 14.16
CA LEU A 96 -10.19 2.26 12.74
C LEU A 96 -11.36 1.71 11.94
N ARG A 97 -11.46 2.09 10.67
CA ARG A 97 -12.33 1.39 9.72
C ARG A 97 -11.82 -0.04 9.50
N GLY A 98 -12.71 -0.96 9.13
CA GLY A 98 -12.34 -2.36 8.96
C GLY A 98 -11.19 -2.59 7.97
N ALA A 99 -11.23 -1.94 6.81
CA ALA A 99 -10.14 -2.03 5.83
C ALA A 99 -8.81 -1.52 6.38
N ASP A 100 -8.81 -0.35 7.04
CA ASP A 100 -7.63 0.28 7.64
C ASP A 100 -7.01 -0.62 8.70
N ALA A 101 -7.85 -1.25 9.53
CA ALA A 101 -7.42 -2.19 10.54
C ALA A 101 -6.77 -3.46 9.93
N VAL A 102 -7.26 -3.92 8.78
CA VAL A 102 -6.66 -5.06 8.06
C VAL A 102 -5.28 -4.71 7.53
N TYR A 103 -5.09 -3.53 6.91
CA TYR A 103 -3.76 -3.08 6.49
C TYR A 103 -2.81 -2.94 7.67
N ALA A 104 -3.27 -2.36 8.77
CA ALA A 104 -2.48 -2.22 9.98
C ALA A 104 -2.08 -3.59 10.58
N ALA A 105 -3.00 -4.55 10.61
CA ALA A 105 -2.73 -5.91 11.08
C ALA A 105 -1.68 -6.61 10.21
N VAL A 106 -1.84 -6.56 8.88
CA VAL A 106 -0.88 -7.15 7.93
C VAL A 106 0.49 -6.51 8.08
N ALA A 107 0.56 -5.17 8.13
CA ALA A 107 1.83 -4.46 8.29
C ALA A 107 2.51 -4.80 9.61
N ARG A 108 1.77 -4.86 10.71
CA ARG A 108 2.28 -5.18 12.05
C ARG A 108 2.82 -6.61 12.12
N GLU A 109 2.06 -7.57 11.62
CA GLU A 109 2.46 -8.99 11.63
C GLU A 109 3.68 -9.26 10.75
N ALA A 110 3.80 -8.54 9.64
CA ALA A 110 4.94 -8.66 8.73
C ALA A 110 6.16 -7.83 9.18
N GLY A 111 6.03 -6.97 10.18
CA GLY A 111 7.09 -6.01 10.54
C GLY A 111 7.43 -5.07 9.40
N SER A 112 6.47 -4.72 8.55
CA SER A 112 6.64 -3.90 7.37
C SER A 112 6.25 -2.44 7.60
N THR A 113 6.76 -1.54 6.75
CA THR A 113 6.31 -0.15 6.71
C THR A 113 5.06 -0.04 5.83
N LEU A 114 3.97 0.50 6.39
CA LEU A 114 2.78 0.83 5.61
C LEU A 114 3.02 2.12 4.82
N VAL A 115 2.86 2.04 3.50
CA VAL A 115 2.94 3.22 2.62
C VAL A 115 1.55 3.54 2.08
N THR A 116 1.10 4.77 2.32
CA THR A 116 -0.27 5.20 2.03
C THR A 116 -0.33 6.68 1.65
N LEU A 117 -1.39 7.06 0.95
CA LEU A 117 -1.78 8.45 0.69
C LEU A 117 -2.99 8.88 1.54
N ASP A 118 -3.57 7.96 2.33
CA ASP A 118 -4.69 8.28 3.21
C ASP A 118 -4.21 8.98 4.48
N ASN A 119 -4.69 10.21 4.69
CA ASN A 119 -4.35 11.00 5.87
C ASN A 119 -4.85 10.37 7.19
N GLU A 120 -5.93 9.60 7.16
CA GLU A 120 -6.39 8.90 8.36
C GLU A 120 -5.39 7.82 8.78
N HIS A 121 -4.85 7.05 7.82
CA HIS A 121 -3.77 6.09 8.11
C HIS A 121 -2.55 6.80 8.69
N LEU A 122 -2.09 7.87 8.04
CA LEU A 122 -0.91 8.63 8.46
C LEU A 122 -1.04 9.23 9.87
N THR A 123 -2.25 9.58 10.31
CA THR A 123 -2.48 10.19 11.62
C THR A 123 -2.82 9.16 12.70
N ARG A 124 -3.66 8.18 12.39
CA ARG A 124 -4.18 7.23 13.39
C ARG A 124 -3.24 6.06 13.66
N LEU A 125 -2.42 5.67 12.66
CA LEU A 125 -1.56 4.48 12.77
C LEU A 125 -0.13 4.79 13.20
N VAL A 126 0.29 6.06 13.23
CA VAL A 126 1.68 6.48 13.50
C VAL A 126 2.26 5.95 14.81
N ASN A 127 1.42 5.73 15.82
CA ASN A 127 1.85 5.18 17.10
C ASN A 127 1.73 3.64 17.20
N LEU A 128 1.22 2.99 16.16
CA LEU A 128 0.96 1.54 16.14
C LEU A 128 1.94 0.78 15.26
N ILE A 129 2.27 1.37 14.12
CA ILE A 129 3.15 0.80 13.10
C ILE A 129 3.96 1.91 12.44
N THR A 130 5.01 1.54 11.75
CA THR A 130 5.70 2.49 10.85
C THR A 130 4.81 2.77 9.64
N VAL A 131 4.42 4.03 9.46
CA VAL A 131 3.57 4.48 8.35
C VAL A 131 4.15 5.74 7.72
N CYS A 132 4.15 5.82 6.39
CA CYS A 132 4.65 7.01 5.68
C CYS A 132 4.00 7.15 4.29
N THR A 133 4.27 8.28 3.64
CA THR A 133 3.87 8.51 2.26
C THR A 133 4.85 7.88 1.26
N PRO A 134 4.44 7.67 -0.01
CA PRO A 134 5.37 7.24 -1.06
C PRO A 134 6.60 8.15 -1.20
N ALA A 135 6.44 9.45 -1.03
CA ALA A 135 7.55 10.42 -1.11
C ALA A 135 8.61 10.17 -0.03
N VAL A 136 8.17 9.94 1.21
CA VAL A 136 9.07 9.64 2.34
C VAL A 136 9.76 8.30 2.14
N ALA A 137 9.01 7.27 1.74
CA ALA A 137 9.57 5.94 1.47
C ALA A 137 10.59 5.97 0.32
N LEU A 138 10.27 6.67 -0.78
CA LEU A 138 11.18 6.83 -1.92
C LEU A 138 12.48 7.55 -1.53
N ALA A 139 12.40 8.63 -0.76
CA ALA A 139 13.58 9.36 -0.29
C ALA A 139 14.50 8.48 0.58
N ALA A 140 13.93 7.57 1.37
CA ALA A 140 14.71 6.62 2.17
C ALA A 140 15.41 5.55 1.32
N LEU A 141 14.84 5.20 0.17
CA LEU A 141 15.40 4.19 -0.75
C LEU A 141 16.43 4.76 -1.74
N THR A 142 16.35 6.06 -2.01
CA THR A 142 17.23 6.78 -2.94
C THR A 142 17.95 7.92 -2.22
N PRO A 143 18.94 7.60 -1.35
CA PRO A 143 19.66 8.65 -0.64
C PRO A 143 20.34 9.59 -1.63
N PRO A 144 20.47 10.88 -1.30
CA PRO A 144 21.15 11.84 -2.16
C PRO A 144 22.59 11.37 -2.43
N PRO A 145 23.13 11.66 -3.64
CA PRO A 145 24.51 11.33 -3.96
C PRO A 145 25.42 11.93 -2.89
N GLN A 146 26.26 11.08 -2.29
CA GLN A 146 27.29 11.56 -1.35
C GLN A 146 28.23 12.47 -2.15
N LEU A 147 28.32 13.75 -1.73
CA LEU A 147 29.32 14.64 -2.27
C LEU A 147 30.70 14.06 -1.99
N PRO A 148 31.57 13.98 -2.99
CA PRO A 148 32.96 13.54 -2.75
C PRO A 148 33.61 14.46 -1.72
N ALA A 149 34.29 13.83 -0.77
CA ALA A 149 35.03 14.53 0.28
C ALA A 149 36.17 15.37 -0.31
#